data_93838086f710330169c172ce2d115aae
#
_entry.id   93838086f710330169c172ce2d115aae
#
_cell.length_a   1.000
_cell.length_b   1.000
_cell.length_c   1.000
_cell.angle_alpha   90.00
_cell.angle_beta   90.00
_cell.angle_gamma   90.00
#
_symmetry.space_group_name_H-M   'P 1'
#
loop_
_entity.id
_entity.type
_entity.pdbx_description
1 polymer ?
#
loop_
_entity_poly.entity_id
_entity_poly.type
_entity_poly.pdbx_seq_one_letter_code
_entity_poly.pdbx_strand_id
1 'polypeptide(L)'
;MEIEIKFCISRSNQLLPVIPDPDAYVKLFEGKQLAEFFAGNVPDIFEFQKDDYLSQPGRDLKSLDEVFRKREITTYIRRKSKWQIKEHDQLLTWKGPAERGVVKSREEIEFSTPDSLWVVLGKIGFNSSLIICKHRWVFMIRSKDQTFNLCFDCVEKLGCFIEIELITSNENKEKAIDAIFDLQKELGWENFSVEKRSYAQLIKE
;
A
#
# COMPACT_ATOMS: atom_id res chain seq x y z
N MET A 1 13.35 -7.30 -2.16
CA MET A 1 12.75 -6.50 -3.25
C MET A 1 11.26 -6.71 -3.22
N GLU A 2 10.50 -5.62 -3.31
CA GLU A 2 9.05 -5.65 -3.49
C GLU A 2 8.72 -5.55 -4.98
N ILE A 3 7.79 -6.36 -5.46
CA ILE A 3 7.22 -6.30 -6.80
C ILE A 3 5.72 -6.07 -6.65
N GLU A 4 5.20 -5.00 -7.26
CA GLU A 4 3.79 -4.61 -7.15
C GLU A 4 3.18 -4.25 -8.50
N ILE A 5 1.88 -4.56 -8.66
CA ILE A 5 1.01 -3.95 -9.67
C ILE A 5 -0.15 -3.27 -8.95
N LYS A 6 -0.52 -2.07 -9.40
CA LYS A 6 -1.60 -1.30 -8.80
C LYS A 6 -2.69 -0.99 -9.82
N PHE A 7 -3.94 -1.09 -9.39
CA PHE A 7 -5.13 -0.76 -10.19
C PHE A 7 -5.90 0.38 -9.55
N CYS A 8 -6.39 1.31 -10.37
CA CYS A 8 -7.32 2.33 -9.93
C CYS A 8 -8.76 1.79 -10.11
N ILE A 9 -9.50 1.67 -9.01
CA ILE A 9 -10.88 1.16 -9.01
C ILE A 9 -11.88 2.32 -9.10
N SER A 10 -11.70 3.33 -8.25
CA SER A 10 -12.54 4.52 -8.29
C SER A 10 -11.75 5.75 -7.84
N ARG A 11 -12.17 6.92 -8.32
CA ARG A 11 -11.63 8.21 -7.87
C ARG A 11 -12.63 8.90 -6.96
N SER A 12 -12.16 9.44 -5.85
CA SER A 12 -12.97 10.15 -4.86
C SER A 12 -12.15 11.19 -4.14
N ASN A 13 -12.75 12.34 -3.87
CA ASN A 13 -12.15 13.42 -3.08
C ASN A 13 -12.68 13.42 -1.63
N GLN A 14 -13.10 12.27 -1.11
CA GLN A 14 -13.63 12.15 0.23
C GLN A 14 -12.52 12.06 1.29
N LEU A 15 -12.83 12.60 2.47
CA LEU A 15 -12.04 12.38 3.67
C LEU A 15 -12.38 11.01 4.26
N LEU A 16 -11.38 10.32 4.78
CA LEU A 16 -11.60 9.09 5.52
C LEU A 16 -12.11 9.41 6.94
N PRO A 17 -13.06 8.65 7.49
CA PRO A 17 -13.48 8.83 8.86
C PRO A 17 -12.34 8.51 9.84
N VAL A 18 -12.34 9.23 10.97
CA VAL A 18 -11.31 9.07 12.03
C VAL A 18 -11.37 7.68 12.66
N ILE A 19 -12.59 7.14 12.80
CA ILE A 19 -12.78 5.77 13.31
C ILE A 19 -13.25 4.93 12.13
N PRO A 20 -12.42 3.98 11.67
CA PRO A 20 -12.77 3.15 10.53
C PRO A 20 -13.87 2.15 10.89
N ASP A 21 -14.86 2.03 10.01
CA ASP A 21 -15.73 0.87 9.93
C ASP A 21 -15.26 0.01 8.76
N PRO A 22 -14.45 -1.03 9.00
CA PRO A 22 -13.90 -1.83 7.92
C PRO A 22 -14.97 -2.46 7.03
N ASP A 23 -16.10 -2.85 7.60
CA ASP A 23 -17.17 -3.51 6.83
C ASP A 23 -17.92 -2.50 5.90
N ALA A 24 -17.92 -1.22 6.23
CA ALA A 24 -18.50 -0.18 5.35
C ALA A 24 -17.61 0.11 4.13
N TYR A 25 -16.29 0.04 4.28
CA TYR A 25 -15.36 0.36 3.19
C TYR A 25 -15.31 -0.70 2.10
N VAL A 26 -15.58 -1.96 2.40
CA VAL A 26 -15.67 -3.03 1.39
C VAL A 26 -16.67 -2.66 0.30
N LYS A 27 -17.75 -1.96 0.64
CA LYS A 27 -18.77 -1.49 -0.30
C LYS A 27 -18.27 -0.44 -1.31
N LEU A 28 -17.12 0.19 -1.06
CA LEU A 28 -16.52 1.14 -1.99
C LEU A 28 -15.80 0.45 -3.17
N PHE A 29 -15.56 -0.85 -3.06
CA PHE A 29 -14.99 -1.66 -4.12
C PHE A 29 -16.14 -2.32 -4.90
N GLU A 30 -16.75 -1.54 -5.82
CA GLU A 30 -17.89 -1.98 -6.61
C GLU A 30 -17.45 -2.74 -7.86
N GLY A 31 -18.31 -3.67 -8.30
CA GLY A 31 -18.14 -4.46 -9.52
C GLY A 31 -18.32 -5.94 -9.25
N LYS A 32 -18.78 -6.66 -10.28
CA LYS A 32 -19.13 -8.10 -10.16
C LYS A 32 -17.93 -8.93 -9.68
N GLN A 33 -16.76 -8.74 -10.27
CA GLN A 33 -15.54 -9.50 -9.93
C GLN A 33 -15.09 -9.24 -8.48
N LEU A 34 -15.20 -7.99 -8.00
CA LEU A 34 -14.85 -7.64 -6.63
C LEU A 34 -15.89 -8.15 -5.63
N ALA A 35 -17.19 -8.09 -5.97
CA ALA A 35 -18.24 -8.66 -5.13
C ALA A 35 -18.08 -10.18 -4.99
N GLU A 36 -17.74 -10.89 -6.07
CA GLU A 36 -17.45 -12.33 -6.05
C GLU A 36 -16.21 -12.63 -5.20
N PHE A 37 -15.15 -11.83 -5.30
CA PHE A 37 -13.96 -11.97 -4.47
C PHE A 37 -14.30 -11.82 -2.97
N PHE A 38 -15.00 -10.76 -2.58
CA PHE A 38 -15.36 -10.49 -1.18
C PHE A 38 -16.38 -11.51 -0.62
N ALA A 39 -17.21 -12.12 -1.46
CA ALA A 39 -18.13 -13.16 -1.01
C ALA A 39 -17.41 -14.43 -0.54
N GLY A 40 -16.23 -14.73 -1.09
CA GLY A 40 -15.42 -15.90 -0.78
C GLY A 40 -14.25 -15.65 0.16
N ASN A 41 -13.88 -14.41 0.40
CA ASN A 41 -12.66 -14.07 1.12
C ASN A 41 -12.94 -13.06 2.25
N VAL A 42 -12.32 -13.31 3.40
CA VAL A 42 -12.34 -12.40 4.54
C VAL A 42 -10.92 -11.83 4.71
N PRO A 43 -10.75 -10.51 4.90
CA PRO A 43 -9.43 -9.95 5.07
C PRO A 43 -8.77 -10.48 6.34
N ASP A 44 -7.48 -10.79 6.24
CA ASP A 44 -6.66 -11.23 7.37
C ASP A 44 -6.39 -10.07 8.33
N ILE A 45 -6.15 -8.90 7.76
CA ILE A 45 -5.74 -7.70 8.47
C ILE A 45 -6.47 -6.49 7.88
N PHE A 46 -6.82 -5.57 8.76
CA PHE A 46 -7.22 -4.21 8.39
C PHE A 46 -6.27 -3.22 9.06
N GLU A 47 -5.84 -2.22 8.31
CA GLU A 47 -4.89 -1.20 8.77
C GLU A 47 -5.41 0.22 8.48
N PHE A 48 -5.20 1.11 9.43
CA PHE A 48 -5.13 2.53 9.16
C PHE A 48 -3.66 2.92 9.07
N GLN A 49 -3.27 3.49 7.95
CA GLN A 49 -1.91 3.93 7.70
C GLN A 49 -1.87 5.43 7.48
N LYS A 50 -0.92 6.10 8.15
CA LYS A 50 -0.60 7.50 7.93
C LYS A 50 0.86 7.61 7.51
N ASP A 51 1.08 7.95 6.26
CA ASP A 51 2.38 8.13 5.65
C ASP A 51 2.76 9.61 5.64
N ASP A 52 3.82 9.97 6.34
CA ASP A 52 4.43 11.29 6.30
C ASP A 52 5.70 11.22 5.44
N TYR A 53 5.63 11.79 4.25
CA TYR A 53 6.74 11.85 3.31
C TYR A 53 7.69 12.95 3.73
N LEU A 54 8.95 12.59 3.93
CA LEU A 54 9.98 13.49 4.41
C LEU A 54 10.81 14.07 3.27
N SER A 55 11.14 15.34 3.37
CA SER A 55 12.16 16.00 2.54
C SER A 55 13.50 15.96 3.24
N GLN A 56 14.55 15.72 2.50
CA GLN A 56 15.93 15.71 2.99
C GLN A 56 16.63 17.01 2.61
N PRO A 57 17.32 17.68 3.55
CA PRO A 57 18.10 18.87 3.23
C PRO A 57 19.17 18.58 2.18
N GLY A 58 19.22 19.41 1.14
CA GLY A 58 20.24 19.32 0.09
C GLY A 58 20.13 18.12 -0.86
N ARG A 59 19.04 17.33 -0.77
CA ARG A 59 18.78 16.20 -1.67
C ARG A 59 17.37 16.23 -2.21
N ASP A 60 17.22 16.24 -3.51
CA ASP A 60 15.90 16.15 -4.18
C ASP A 60 15.52 14.68 -4.40
N LEU A 61 14.88 14.08 -3.40
CA LEU A 61 14.42 12.68 -3.45
C LEU A 61 13.46 12.43 -4.62
N LYS A 62 12.66 13.45 -5.00
CA LYS A 62 11.70 13.30 -6.10
C LYS A 62 12.42 13.16 -7.44
N SER A 63 13.46 13.93 -7.70
CA SER A 63 14.25 13.84 -8.96
C SER A 63 15.02 12.53 -9.05
N LEU A 64 15.33 11.92 -7.90
CA LEU A 64 15.99 10.63 -7.80
C LEU A 64 15.02 9.44 -7.82
N ASP A 65 13.70 9.69 -7.93
CA ASP A 65 12.65 8.68 -7.80
C ASP A 65 12.75 7.88 -6.49
N GLU A 66 13.21 8.53 -5.44
CA GLU A 66 13.31 7.94 -4.10
C GLU A 66 12.15 8.38 -3.21
N VAL A 67 11.81 7.55 -2.26
CA VAL A 67 10.84 7.84 -1.20
C VAL A 67 11.50 7.66 0.16
N PHE A 68 11.30 8.63 1.03
CA PHE A 68 11.67 8.53 2.44
C PHE A 68 10.45 8.95 3.26
N ARG A 69 9.91 8.04 4.06
CA ARG A 69 8.68 8.30 4.81
C ARG A 69 8.71 7.71 6.21
N LYS A 70 8.05 8.42 7.12
CA LYS A 70 7.53 7.89 8.37
C LYS A 70 6.17 7.28 8.08
N ARG A 71 5.92 6.08 8.55
CA ARG A 71 4.60 5.44 8.52
C ARG A 71 4.14 5.14 9.94
N GLU A 72 2.95 5.62 10.29
CA GLU A 72 2.23 5.21 11.48
C GLU A 72 1.15 4.21 11.06
N ILE A 73 1.13 3.02 11.68
CA ILE A 73 0.17 1.96 11.37
C ILE A 73 -0.63 1.64 12.63
N THR A 74 -1.94 1.60 12.49
CA THR A 74 -2.81 0.96 13.47
C THR A 74 -3.39 -0.29 12.83
N THR A 75 -3.01 -1.45 13.34
CA THR A 75 -3.45 -2.75 12.85
C THR A 75 -4.65 -3.24 13.66
N TYR A 76 -5.67 -3.69 12.95
CA TYR A 76 -6.87 -4.28 13.51
C TYR A 76 -6.98 -5.73 13.09
N ILE A 77 -7.49 -6.56 14.00
CA ILE A 77 -7.84 -7.96 13.73
C ILE A 77 -9.30 -8.22 14.08
N ARG A 78 -9.91 -9.17 13.39
CA ARG A 78 -11.30 -9.56 13.67
C ARG A 78 -11.38 -10.63 14.74
N ARG A 79 -12.05 -10.34 15.86
CA ARG A 79 -12.32 -11.30 16.93
C ARG A 79 -13.82 -11.32 17.24
N LYS A 80 -14.43 -12.52 17.20
CA LYS A 80 -15.88 -12.69 17.48
C LYS A 80 -16.75 -11.66 16.76
N SER A 81 -16.52 -11.51 15.43
CA SER A 81 -17.25 -10.57 14.56
C SER A 81 -17.04 -9.07 14.86
N LYS A 82 -16.03 -8.71 15.67
CA LYS A 82 -15.68 -7.32 15.98
C LYS A 82 -14.23 -7.05 15.62
N TRP A 83 -13.97 -5.88 15.04
CA TRP A 83 -12.62 -5.38 14.82
C TRP A 83 -12.05 -4.82 16.13
N GLN A 84 -10.83 -5.20 16.47
CA GLN A 84 -10.11 -4.76 17.65
C GLN A 84 -8.69 -4.36 17.26
N ILE A 85 -8.20 -3.30 17.90
CA ILE A 85 -6.79 -2.89 17.70
C ILE A 85 -5.90 -4.03 18.20
N LYS A 86 -4.98 -4.46 17.35
CA LYS A 86 -3.94 -5.43 17.66
C LYS A 86 -2.67 -4.74 18.11
N GLU A 87 -2.23 -3.73 17.33
CA GLU A 87 -0.97 -3.05 17.55
C GLU A 87 -0.94 -1.67 16.90
N HIS A 88 0.01 -0.85 17.36
CA HIS A 88 0.39 0.42 16.76
C HIS A 88 1.90 0.37 16.49
N ASP A 89 2.28 0.62 15.25
CA ASP A 89 3.66 0.61 14.81
C ASP A 89 4.07 1.94 14.20
N GLN A 90 5.36 2.26 14.35
CA GLN A 90 5.99 3.34 13.60
C GLN A 90 7.15 2.77 12.81
N LEU A 91 7.10 2.98 11.50
CA LEU A 91 8.11 2.49 10.57
C LEU A 91 8.80 3.65 9.87
N LEU A 92 10.09 3.48 9.63
CA LEU A 92 10.82 4.28 8.66
C LEU A 92 11.00 3.47 7.40
N THR A 93 10.56 4.02 6.27
CA THR A 93 10.68 3.38 4.97
C THR A 93 11.55 4.23 4.06
N TRP A 94 12.57 3.63 3.46
CA TRP A 94 13.23 4.16 2.28
C TRP A 94 12.93 3.25 1.10
N LYS A 95 12.53 3.87 -0.03
CA LYS A 95 12.34 3.16 -1.29
C LYS A 95 13.27 3.77 -2.32
N GLY A 96 14.06 2.94 -2.98
CA GLY A 96 14.91 3.33 -4.07
C GLY A 96 14.15 3.65 -5.37
N PRO A 97 14.87 4.05 -6.44
CA PRO A 97 14.27 4.29 -7.74
C PRO A 97 13.52 3.06 -8.26
N ALA A 98 12.33 3.30 -8.82
CA ALA A 98 11.55 2.22 -9.41
C ALA A 98 12.09 1.89 -10.81
N GLU A 99 12.18 0.60 -11.12
CA GLU A 99 12.40 0.19 -12.48
C GLU A 99 11.17 0.47 -13.36
N ARG A 100 11.42 0.90 -14.60
CA ARG A 100 10.34 1.23 -15.54
C ARG A 100 9.63 -0.05 -15.99
N GLY A 101 8.30 -0.09 -15.84
CA GLY A 101 7.47 -1.22 -16.24
C GLY A 101 5.99 -1.02 -15.92
N VAL A 102 5.18 -2.03 -16.25
CA VAL A 102 3.78 -2.13 -15.83
C VAL A 102 3.74 -2.56 -14.36
N VAL A 103 4.60 -3.51 -14.02
CA VAL A 103 4.86 -3.97 -12.66
C VAL A 103 6.03 -3.18 -12.11
N LYS A 104 5.85 -2.57 -10.95
CA LYS A 104 6.93 -1.85 -10.27
C LYS A 104 7.81 -2.81 -9.52
N SER A 105 9.11 -2.56 -9.59
CA SER A 105 10.12 -3.29 -8.86
C SER A 105 11.15 -2.29 -8.34
N ARG A 106 11.43 -2.33 -7.04
CA ARG A 106 12.42 -1.46 -6.40
C ARG A 106 12.94 -2.03 -5.10
N GLU A 107 14.10 -1.55 -4.70
CA GLU A 107 14.61 -1.81 -3.37
C GLU A 107 13.78 -1.07 -2.34
N GLU A 108 13.44 -1.75 -1.26
CA GLU A 108 12.77 -1.18 -0.11
C GLU A 108 13.47 -1.61 1.17
N ILE A 109 13.72 -0.64 2.05
CA ILE A 109 14.23 -0.85 3.40
C ILE A 109 13.19 -0.28 4.36
N GLU A 110 12.63 -1.14 5.21
CA GLU A 110 11.64 -0.74 6.21
C GLU A 110 11.99 -1.36 7.57
N PHE A 111 11.88 -0.57 8.63
CA PHE A 111 12.13 -1.03 9.99
C PHE A 111 11.36 -0.21 11.02
N SER A 112 11.07 -0.83 12.16
CA SER A 112 10.41 -0.17 13.29
C SER A 112 11.34 0.84 13.95
N THR A 113 10.78 1.96 14.38
CA THR A 113 11.56 3.08 14.93
C THR A 113 10.95 3.63 16.22
N PRO A 114 11.78 4.07 17.18
CA PRO A 114 11.30 4.77 18.34
C PRO A 114 10.93 6.23 18.00
N ASP A 115 10.02 6.81 18.80
CA ASP A 115 9.62 8.23 18.66
C ASP A 115 10.78 9.20 18.66
N SER A 116 11.85 8.91 19.42
CA SER A 116 13.04 9.75 19.50
C SER A 116 13.75 9.95 18.16
N LEU A 117 13.64 8.99 17.23
CA LEU A 117 14.24 9.13 15.90
C LEU A 117 13.63 10.33 15.15
N TRP A 118 12.33 10.56 15.27
CA TRP A 118 11.64 11.67 14.57
C TRP A 118 12.12 13.02 15.08
N VAL A 119 12.39 13.11 16.39
CA VAL A 119 12.98 14.31 16.98
C VAL A 119 14.39 14.56 16.41
N VAL A 120 15.20 13.52 16.29
CA VAL A 120 16.56 13.63 15.71
C VAL A 120 16.49 14.05 14.25
N LEU A 121 15.65 13.39 13.43
CA LEU A 121 15.48 13.72 12.01
C LEU A 121 15.08 15.20 11.83
N GLY A 122 14.13 15.69 12.64
CA GLY A 122 13.75 17.11 12.62
C GLY A 122 14.91 18.04 13.00
N LYS A 123 15.73 17.67 13.99
CA LYS A 123 16.90 18.48 14.39
C LYS A 123 18.00 18.55 13.33
N ILE A 124 18.14 17.53 12.50
CA ILE A 124 19.09 17.52 11.38
C ILE A 124 18.45 17.99 10.05
N GLY A 125 17.23 18.55 10.11
CA GLY A 125 16.63 19.31 9.03
C GLY A 125 15.65 18.55 8.14
N PHE A 126 15.29 17.30 8.45
CA PHE A 126 14.20 16.63 7.75
C PHE A 126 12.86 17.27 8.10
N ASN A 127 12.01 17.47 7.08
CA ASN A 127 10.70 18.10 7.24
C ASN A 127 9.63 17.28 6.56
N SER A 128 8.42 17.32 7.12
CA SER A 128 7.22 16.80 6.47
C SER A 128 6.93 17.56 5.17
N SER A 129 6.76 16.84 4.08
CA SER A 129 6.47 17.42 2.76
C SER A 129 5.07 17.07 2.24
N LEU A 130 4.52 15.95 2.69
CA LEU A 130 3.21 15.45 2.27
C LEU A 130 2.74 14.38 3.25
N ILE A 131 1.48 14.47 3.68
CA ILE A 131 0.83 13.43 4.49
C ILE A 131 -0.23 12.74 3.66
N ILE A 132 -0.24 11.40 3.68
CA ILE A 132 -1.24 10.54 3.03
C ILE A 132 -1.81 9.60 4.06
N CYS A 133 -3.14 9.64 4.22
CA CYS A 133 -3.87 8.68 5.05
C CYS A 133 -4.59 7.66 4.16
N LYS A 134 -4.59 6.40 4.58
CA LYS A 134 -5.33 5.36 3.90
C LYS A 134 -5.82 4.28 4.85
N HIS A 135 -6.91 3.66 4.46
CA HIS A 135 -7.40 2.40 5.02
C HIS A 135 -7.02 1.28 4.07
N ARG A 136 -6.45 0.21 4.60
CA ARG A 136 -5.96 -0.95 3.83
C ARG A 136 -6.53 -2.23 4.39
N TRP A 137 -7.13 -3.05 3.54
CA TRP A 137 -7.40 -4.45 3.81
C TRP A 137 -6.34 -5.29 3.15
N VAL A 138 -5.78 -6.22 3.89
CA VAL A 138 -4.78 -7.15 3.39
C VAL A 138 -5.37 -8.56 3.39
N PHE A 139 -5.30 -9.21 2.23
CA PHE A 139 -5.63 -10.61 2.06
C PHE A 139 -4.36 -11.35 1.66
N MET A 140 -4.00 -12.39 2.37
CA MET A 140 -2.91 -13.27 1.99
C MET A 140 -3.44 -14.37 1.07
N ILE A 141 -3.10 -14.28 -0.22
CA ILE A 141 -3.55 -15.23 -1.23
C ILE A 141 -2.40 -16.14 -1.61
N ARG A 142 -2.63 -17.45 -1.49
CA ARG A 142 -1.68 -18.45 -1.97
C ARG A 142 -2.11 -18.94 -3.35
N SER A 143 -1.27 -18.70 -4.36
CA SER A 143 -1.42 -19.26 -5.69
C SER A 143 -0.15 -19.99 -6.06
N LYS A 144 -0.29 -21.26 -6.50
CA LYS A 144 0.83 -22.17 -6.75
C LYS A 144 1.72 -22.26 -5.49
N ASP A 145 3.01 -21.96 -5.62
CA ASP A 145 3.99 -22.02 -4.53
C ASP A 145 4.33 -20.63 -3.94
N GLN A 146 3.55 -19.60 -4.28
CA GLN A 146 3.81 -18.24 -3.85
C GLN A 146 2.67 -17.68 -2.98
N THR A 147 3.01 -16.77 -2.06
CA THR A 147 2.06 -16.05 -1.24
C THR A 147 2.11 -14.59 -1.61
N PHE A 148 0.96 -14.05 -2.00
CA PHE A 148 0.77 -12.66 -2.40
C PHE A 148 0.04 -11.89 -1.31
N ASN A 149 0.40 -10.63 -1.13
CA ASN A 149 -0.44 -9.68 -0.43
C ASN A 149 -1.33 -8.98 -1.45
N LEU A 150 -2.63 -9.13 -1.26
CA LEU A 150 -3.64 -8.44 -2.02
C LEU A 150 -4.18 -7.31 -1.16
N CYS A 151 -3.81 -6.08 -1.49
CA CYS A 151 -4.10 -4.91 -0.71
C CYS A 151 -5.21 -4.08 -1.34
N PHE A 152 -6.30 -3.85 -0.61
CA PHE A 152 -7.40 -2.97 -1.02
C PHE A 152 -7.28 -1.67 -0.24
N ASP A 153 -6.87 -0.61 -0.93
CA ASP A 153 -6.62 0.70 -0.35
C ASP A 153 -7.75 1.69 -0.63
N CYS A 154 -8.31 2.29 0.42
CA CYS A 154 -9.06 3.54 0.31
C CYS A 154 -8.16 4.67 0.77
N VAL A 155 -7.74 5.52 -0.17
CA VAL A 155 -6.78 6.60 0.05
C VAL A 155 -7.52 7.92 0.12
N GLU A 156 -7.28 8.66 1.19
CA GLU A 156 -7.91 9.97 1.41
C GLU A 156 -7.67 10.91 0.22
N LYS A 157 -8.74 11.53 -0.27
CA LYS A 157 -8.75 12.45 -1.43
C LYS A 157 -8.34 11.84 -2.78
N LEU A 158 -8.12 10.53 -2.86
CA LEU A 158 -7.76 9.87 -4.12
C LEU A 158 -8.77 8.83 -4.57
N GLY A 159 -9.39 8.09 -3.63
CA GLY A 159 -10.32 7.01 -3.95
C GLY A 159 -9.78 5.62 -3.62
N CYS A 160 -10.25 4.61 -4.35
CA CYS A 160 -9.98 3.21 -4.06
C CYS A 160 -9.05 2.58 -5.08
N PHE A 161 -8.12 1.78 -4.59
CA PHE A 161 -7.08 1.11 -5.36
C PHE A 161 -6.93 -0.33 -4.89
N ILE A 162 -6.37 -1.18 -5.75
CA ILE A 162 -5.94 -2.53 -5.39
C ILE A 162 -4.47 -2.65 -5.76
N GLU A 163 -3.67 -3.21 -4.86
CA GLU A 163 -2.28 -3.57 -5.12
C GLU A 163 -2.12 -5.09 -4.96
N ILE A 164 -1.45 -5.74 -5.90
CA ILE A 164 -0.95 -7.10 -5.78
C ILE A 164 0.54 -6.99 -5.53
N GLU A 165 0.97 -7.44 -4.35
CA GLU A 165 2.36 -7.33 -3.90
C GLU A 165 2.97 -8.73 -3.72
N LEU A 166 4.22 -8.90 -4.15
CA LEU A 166 5.01 -10.10 -3.94
C LEU A 166 6.42 -9.72 -3.50
N ILE A 167 6.86 -10.31 -2.39
CA ILE A 167 8.24 -10.15 -1.92
C ILE A 167 9.10 -11.25 -2.50
N THR A 168 10.19 -10.88 -3.17
CA THR A 168 11.09 -11.82 -3.82
C THR A 168 12.55 -11.36 -3.78
N SER A 169 13.48 -12.25 -4.18
CA SER A 169 14.87 -11.88 -4.44
C SER A 169 15.06 -11.37 -5.87
N ASN A 170 16.16 -10.65 -6.12
CA ASN A 170 16.49 -10.16 -7.46
C ASN A 170 16.58 -11.27 -8.51
N GLU A 171 17.11 -12.45 -8.11
CA GLU A 171 17.28 -13.60 -9.00
C GLU A 171 15.97 -14.19 -9.51
N ASN A 172 14.86 -13.97 -8.78
CA ASN A 172 13.54 -14.50 -9.11
C ASN A 172 12.56 -13.43 -9.63
N LYS A 173 13.04 -12.24 -9.95
CA LYS A 173 12.21 -11.09 -10.34
C LYS A 173 11.29 -11.39 -11.52
N GLU A 174 11.80 -11.94 -12.62
CA GLU A 174 10.99 -12.21 -13.82
C GLU A 174 9.87 -13.21 -13.50
N LYS A 175 10.21 -14.28 -12.78
CA LYS A 175 9.22 -15.29 -12.34
C LYS A 175 8.14 -14.67 -11.43
N ALA A 176 8.53 -13.72 -10.58
CA ALA A 176 7.59 -13.03 -9.70
C ALA A 176 6.67 -12.08 -10.48
N ILE A 177 7.16 -11.43 -11.54
CA ILE A 177 6.35 -10.62 -12.45
C ILE A 177 5.31 -11.50 -13.16
N ASP A 178 5.75 -12.63 -13.73
CA ASP A 178 4.85 -13.58 -14.39
C ASP A 178 3.79 -14.11 -13.42
N ALA A 179 4.19 -14.42 -12.18
CA ALA A 179 3.27 -14.90 -11.16
C ALA A 179 2.20 -13.85 -10.76
N ILE A 180 2.55 -12.56 -10.74
CA ILE A 180 1.58 -11.47 -10.52
C ILE A 180 0.56 -11.42 -11.66
N PHE A 181 0.99 -11.54 -12.93
CA PHE A 181 0.08 -11.57 -14.07
C PHE A 181 -0.78 -12.84 -14.09
N ASP A 182 -0.24 -13.98 -13.71
CA ASP A 182 -1.00 -15.22 -13.56
C ASP A 182 -2.11 -15.06 -12.50
N LEU A 183 -1.78 -14.50 -11.32
CA LEU A 183 -2.77 -14.24 -10.28
C LEU A 183 -3.82 -13.23 -10.74
N GLN A 184 -3.43 -12.14 -11.40
CA GLN A 184 -4.35 -11.17 -11.98
C GLN A 184 -5.38 -11.84 -12.91
N LYS A 185 -4.92 -12.78 -13.73
CA LYS A 185 -5.75 -13.56 -14.65
C LYS A 185 -6.66 -14.54 -13.90
N GLU A 186 -6.14 -15.26 -12.90
CA GLU A 186 -6.95 -16.15 -12.05
C GLU A 186 -8.09 -15.40 -11.37
N LEU A 187 -7.88 -14.14 -10.99
CA LEU A 187 -8.89 -13.28 -10.36
C LEU A 187 -9.85 -12.63 -11.40
N GLY A 188 -9.60 -12.78 -12.70
CA GLY A 188 -10.39 -12.16 -13.76
C GLY A 188 -10.23 -10.63 -13.85
N TRP A 189 -9.07 -10.10 -13.45
CA TRP A 189 -8.82 -8.65 -13.33
C TRP A 189 -7.96 -8.07 -14.46
N GLU A 190 -7.83 -8.79 -15.60
CA GLU A 190 -7.01 -8.32 -16.73
C GLU A 190 -7.49 -6.99 -17.33
N ASN A 191 -8.78 -6.69 -17.14
CA ASN A 191 -9.40 -5.47 -17.66
C ASN A 191 -9.30 -4.27 -16.71
N PHE A 192 -8.72 -4.44 -15.51
CA PHE A 192 -8.55 -3.31 -14.59
C PHE A 192 -7.46 -2.36 -15.09
N SER A 193 -7.73 -1.06 -15.00
CA SER A 193 -6.78 -0.02 -15.39
C SER A 193 -5.59 0.02 -14.46
N VAL A 194 -4.39 -0.23 -15.00
CA VAL A 194 -3.14 -0.16 -14.22
C VAL A 194 -2.78 1.28 -13.92
N GLU A 195 -2.55 1.59 -12.64
CA GLU A 195 -2.06 2.89 -12.17
C GLU A 195 -0.57 2.80 -11.85
N LYS A 196 0.24 3.45 -12.68
CA LYS A 196 1.70 3.43 -12.55
C LYS A 196 2.26 4.45 -11.57
N ARG A 197 1.47 5.47 -11.21
CA ARG A 197 1.91 6.54 -10.31
C ARG A 197 1.80 6.11 -8.85
N SER A 198 2.67 6.62 -8.01
CA SER A 198 2.52 6.49 -6.55
C SER A 198 1.38 7.39 -6.04
N TYR A 199 0.85 7.12 -4.86
CA TYR A 199 -0.16 7.99 -4.23
C TYR A 199 0.37 9.42 -4.05
N ALA A 200 1.67 9.58 -3.72
CA ALA A 200 2.30 10.88 -3.61
C ALA A 200 2.37 11.66 -4.95
N GLN A 201 2.43 10.96 -6.09
CA GLN A 201 2.34 11.58 -7.41
C GLN A 201 0.91 11.98 -7.74
N LEU A 202 -0.08 11.11 -7.40
CA LEU A 202 -1.50 11.35 -7.68
C LEU A 202 -2.10 12.53 -6.90
N ILE A 203 -1.67 12.76 -5.65
CA ILE A 203 -2.17 13.89 -4.82
C ILE A 203 -1.70 15.25 -5.35
N LYS A 204 -0.61 15.30 -6.11
CA LYS A 204 -0.03 16.55 -6.62
C LYS A 204 -0.63 17.02 -7.95
N GLU A 205 -1.56 16.24 -8.51
CA GLU A 205 -2.37 16.61 -9.69
C GLU A 205 -3.69 17.29 -9.29
#